data_a98a9a32080466af855f015762931625
#
_entry.id   a98a9a32080466af855f015762931625
#
_cell.length_a   1.000
_cell.length_b   1.000
_cell.length_c   1.000
_cell.angle_alpha   90.00
_cell.angle_beta   90.00
_cell.angle_gamma   90.00
#
_symmetry.space_group_name_H-M   'P 1'
#
loop_
_entity.id
_entity.type
_entity.pdbx_description
1 polymer ?
#
loop_
_entity_poly.entity_id
_entity_poly.type
_entity_poly.pdbx_seq_one_letter_code
_entity_poly.pdbx_strand_id
1 'polypeptide(L)'
;MINKSTPILHVEAVEPGLKFWTERFGFQTTIQVPEGDHVGFAALDNGTVELMYQTYEGMKNAGPLAEAAAHGPSFIFMEVSDIQTIKKALEQTQIVQDIHETFYGAQEIVAKEPGGHYVIFSQLPAQPNH
;
A
#
# COMPACT_ATOMS: atom_id res chain seq x y z
N MET A 1 -11.60 11.23 20.48
CA MET A 1 -10.21 11.33 20.05
C MET A 1 -9.98 10.37 18.88
N ILE A 2 -8.86 10.52 18.19
CA ILE A 2 -8.57 9.70 17.01
C ILE A 2 -8.17 8.29 17.46
N ASN A 3 -8.82 7.26 16.91
CA ASN A 3 -8.57 5.87 17.29
C ASN A 3 -7.76 5.09 16.26
N LYS A 4 -7.81 5.49 14.99
CA LYS A 4 -7.18 4.75 13.91
C LYS A 4 -7.05 5.60 12.67
N SER A 5 -6.03 5.34 11.87
CA SER A 5 -5.83 5.98 10.57
C SER A 5 -5.60 4.90 9.52
N THR A 6 -6.35 4.94 8.44
CA THR A 6 -6.23 3.96 7.35
C THR A 6 -6.17 4.71 6.02
N PRO A 7 -5.13 4.50 5.21
CA PRO A 7 -5.07 5.11 3.90
C PRO A 7 -6.04 4.43 2.94
N ILE A 8 -6.63 5.24 2.05
CA ILE A 8 -7.47 4.77 0.95
C ILE A 8 -6.72 5.04 -0.33
N LEU A 9 -6.42 4.00 -1.08
CA LEU A 9 -5.73 4.09 -2.36
C LEU A 9 -6.76 4.01 -3.48
N HIS A 10 -6.79 5.03 -4.33
CA HIS A 10 -7.71 5.05 -5.46
C HIS A 10 -7.03 4.44 -6.68
N VAL A 11 -7.73 3.55 -7.38
CA VAL A 11 -7.17 2.71 -8.43
C VAL A 11 -8.18 2.48 -9.55
N GLU A 12 -7.70 2.05 -10.72
CA GLU A 12 -8.57 1.60 -11.79
C GLU A 12 -9.27 0.30 -11.42
N ALA A 13 -8.52 -0.66 -10.81
CA ALA A 13 -9.06 -1.95 -10.41
C ALA A 13 -8.49 -2.32 -9.03
N VAL A 14 -9.36 -2.84 -8.17
CA VAL A 14 -8.99 -3.20 -6.80
C VAL A 14 -8.26 -4.55 -6.73
N GLU A 15 -8.68 -5.50 -7.56
CA GLU A 15 -8.21 -6.89 -7.47
C GLU A 15 -6.68 -7.04 -7.54
N PRO A 16 -5.96 -6.36 -8.44
CA PRO A 16 -4.50 -6.50 -8.45
C PRO A 16 -3.83 -6.10 -7.15
N GLY A 17 -4.34 -5.06 -6.48
CA GLY A 17 -3.83 -4.63 -5.18
C GLY A 17 -4.08 -5.69 -4.10
N LEU A 18 -5.26 -6.27 -4.07
CA LEU A 18 -5.58 -7.34 -3.13
C LEU A 18 -4.62 -8.51 -3.30
N LYS A 19 -4.39 -8.93 -4.54
CA LYS A 19 -3.49 -10.02 -4.84
C LYS A 19 -2.07 -9.72 -4.39
N PHE A 20 -1.58 -8.50 -4.66
CA PHE A 20 -0.25 -8.07 -4.29
C PHE A 20 -0.02 -8.22 -2.77
N TRP A 21 -0.92 -7.70 -1.96
CA TRP A 21 -0.75 -7.69 -0.51
C TRP A 21 -1.04 -9.04 0.14
N THR A 22 -2.04 -9.77 -0.36
CA THR A 22 -2.38 -11.06 0.25
C THR A 22 -1.35 -12.13 -0.09
N GLU A 23 -0.89 -12.20 -1.35
CA GLU A 23 0.02 -13.26 -1.77
C GLU A 23 1.47 -13.00 -1.34
N ARG A 24 1.90 -11.73 -1.32
CA ARG A 24 3.30 -11.41 -1.02
C ARG A 24 3.56 -11.10 0.43
N PHE A 25 2.59 -10.50 1.12
CA PHE A 25 2.81 -9.96 2.46
C PHE A 25 1.86 -10.53 3.51
N GLY A 26 1.06 -11.52 3.16
CA GLY A 26 0.20 -12.20 4.13
C GLY A 26 -0.95 -11.38 4.67
N PHE A 27 -1.34 -10.30 3.98
CA PHE A 27 -2.53 -9.53 4.36
C PHE A 27 -3.77 -10.36 4.14
N GLN A 28 -4.83 -10.04 4.89
CA GLN A 28 -6.15 -10.66 4.72
C GLN A 28 -7.16 -9.60 4.30
N THR A 29 -7.97 -9.95 3.31
CA THR A 29 -9.06 -9.08 2.88
C THR A 29 -10.19 -9.19 3.89
N THR A 30 -10.57 -8.08 4.51
CA THR A 30 -11.59 -8.03 5.56
C THR A 30 -12.94 -7.54 5.06
N ILE A 31 -12.94 -6.70 4.03
CA ILE A 31 -14.17 -6.15 3.45
C ILE A 31 -14.02 -6.15 1.94
N GLN A 32 -15.07 -6.55 1.23
CA GLN A 32 -15.18 -6.38 -0.21
C GLN A 32 -16.60 -5.89 -0.52
N VAL A 33 -16.67 -4.84 -1.34
CA VAL A 33 -17.94 -4.30 -1.80
C VAL A 33 -17.98 -4.41 -3.32
N PRO A 34 -18.97 -5.11 -3.88
CA PRO A 34 -19.06 -5.28 -5.32
C PRO A 34 -19.42 -3.97 -6.03
N GLU A 35 -18.97 -3.86 -7.27
CA GLU A 35 -19.29 -2.78 -8.19
C GLU A 35 -19.51 -3.46 -9.55
N GLY A 36 -20.78 -3.78 -9.88
CA GLY A 36 -21.05 -4.61 -11.04
C GLY A 36 -20.47 -6.00 -10.87
N ASP A 37 -19.63 -6.43 -11.82
CA ASP A 37 -19.01 -7.75 -11.84
C ASP A 37 -17.59 -7.76 -11.24
N HIS A 38 -17.18 -6.69 -10.58
CA HIS A 38 -15.85 -6.57 -9.99
C HIS A 38 -15.95 -5.94 -8.58
N VAL A 39 -14.82 -5.87 -7.88
CA VAL A 39 -14.76 -5.25 -6.57
C VAL A 39 -14.57 -3.74 -6.74
N GLY A 40 -15.44 -2.94 -6.09
CA GLY A 40 -15.34 -1.49 -6.14
C GLY A 40 -14.58 -0.90 -4.95
N PHE A 41 -14.64 -1.59 -3.81
CA PHE A 41 -13.98 -1.17 -2.59
C PHE A 41 -13.56 -2.40 -1.80
N ALA A 42 -12.41 -2.32 -1.15
CA ALA A 42 -11.95 -3.40 -0.27
C ALA A 42 -11.08 -2.84 0.85
N ALA A 43 -11.09 -3.55 1.97
CA ALA A 43 -10.16 -3.30 3.07
C ALA A 43 -9.37 -4.58 3.33
N LEU A 44 -8.12 -4.41 3.68
CA LEU A 44 -7.24 -5.54 4.02
C LEU A 44 -6.28 -5.14 5.13
N ASP A 45 -5.85 -6.11 5.92
CA ASP A 45 -4.90 -5.86 7.00
C ASP A 45 -4.04 -7.08 7.31
N ASN A 46 -3.00 -6.86 8.10
CA ASN A 46 -2.14 -7.91 8.63
C ASN A 46 -2.16 -7.98 10.17
N GLY A 47 -3.15 -7.31 10.78
CA GLY A 47 -3.24 -7.17 12.22
C GLY A 47 -2.61 -5.90 12.78
N THR A 48 -1.67 -5.31 12.07
CA THR A 48 -0.97 -4.08 12.48
C THR A 48 -1.21 -2.94 11.50
N VAL A 49 -1.21 -3.24 10.22
CA VAL A 49 -1.35 -2.27 9.13
C VAL A 49 -2.63 -2.56 8.38
N GLU A 50 -3.41 -1.52 8.11
CA GLU A 50 -4.63 -1.63 7.31
C GLU A 50 -4.53 -0.74 6.09
N LEU A 51 -5.02 -1.22 4.96
CA LEU A 51 -5.12 -0.49 3.70
C LEU A 51 -6.54 -0.63 3.16
N MET A 52 -7.00 0.39 2.45
CA MET A 52 -8.24 0.35 1.70
C MET A 52 -7.98 0.68 0.25
N TYR A 53 -8.74 0.06 -0.64
CA TYR A 53 -8.73 0.34 -2.06
C TYR A 53 -10.12 0.73 -2.52
N GLN A 54 -10.19 1.69 -3.41
CA GLN A 54 -11.45 2.10 -4.04
C GLN A 54 -11.19 2.46 -5.49
N THR A 55 -12.09 2.03 -6.39
CA THR A 55 -11.97 2.38 -7.80
C THR A 55 -12.26 3.85 -8.03
N TYR A 56 -11.65 4.43 -9.08
CA TYR A 56 -12.01 5.76 -9.55
C TYR A 56 -13.48 5.80 -9.96
N GLU A 57 -13.98 4.73 -10.57
CA GLU A 57 -15.38 4.62 -10.97
C GLU A 57 -16.32 4.81 -9.78
N GLY A 58 -15.99 4.23 -8.63
CA GLY A 58 -16.78 4.36 -7.41
C GLY A 58 -16.81 5.77 -6.86
N MET A 59 -15.87 6.64 -7.28
CA MET A 59 -15.79 8.02 -6.81
C MET A 59 -16.45 9.02 -7.75
N LYS A 60 -16.89 8.60 -8.93
CA LYS A 60 -17.32 9.55 -9.97
C LYS A 60 -18.47 10.46 -9.56
N ASN A 61 -19.31 10.05 -8.62
CA ASN A 61 -20.43 10.85 -8.14
C ASN A 61 -20.16 11.52 -6.79
N ALA A 62 -18.91 11.54 -6.35
CA ALA A 62 -18.55 12.10 -5.03
C ALA A 62 -18.24 13.60 -5.06
N GLY A 63 -18.58 14.31 -6.17
CA GLY A 63 -18.37 15.75 -6.28
C GLY A 63 -16.90 16.12 -6.22
N PRO A 64 -16.52 17.10 -5.36
CA PRO A 64 -15.12 17.52 -5.26
C PRO A 64 -14.14 16.40 -4.90
N LEU A 65 -14.60 15.36 -4.21
CA LEU A 65 -13.75 14.24 -3.84
C LEU A 65 -13.36 13.38 -5.05
N ALA A 66 -14.23 13.33 -6.07
CA ALA A 66 -13.91 12.57 -7.30
C ALA A 66 -12.67 13.14 -7.98
N GLU A 67 -12.59 14.46 -8.09
CA GLU A 67 -11.43 15.13 -8.68
C GLU A 67 -10.19 14.93 -7.83
N ALA A 68 -10.31 15.09 -6.52
CA ALA A 68 -9.19 14.88 -5.61
C ALA A 68 -8.64 13.46 -5.68
N ALA A 69 -9.52 12.46 -5.79
CA ALA A 69 -9.11 11.06 -5.89
C ALA A 69 -8.35 10.76 -7.18
N ALA A 70 -8.58 11.52 -8.25
CA ALA A 70 -7.95 11.29 -9.55
C ALA A 70 -6.54 11.89 -9.65
N HIS A 71 -6.09 12.64 -8.67
CA HIS A 71 -4.82 13.35 -8.71
C HIS A 71 -3.67 12.53 -8.12
N GLY A 72 -2.84 12.02 -9.00
CA GLY A 72 -1.53 11.50 -8.70
C GLY A 72 -1.50 10.26 -7.81
N PRO A 73 -0.33 9.63 -7.72
CA PRO A 73 -0.16 8.49 -6.82
C PRO A 73 0.03 8.93 -5.37
N SER A 74 -0.31 8.02 -4.45
CA SER A 74 0.01 8.16 -3.05
C SER A 74 1.35 7.50 -2.77
N PHE A 75 2.02 7.96 -1.72
CA PHE A 75 3.24 7.35 -1.18
C PHE A 75 2.91 6.79 0.18
N ILE A 76 3.27 5.53 0.41
CA ILE A 76 3.05 4.86 1.68
C ILE A 76 4.39 4.48 2.25
N PHE A 77 4.66 4.91 3.47
CA PHE A 77 5.88 4.55 4.19
C PHE A 77 5.55 3.42 5.14
N MET A 78 6.23 2.28 4.97
CA MET A 78 6.05 1.11 5.84
C MET A 78 7.35 0.76 6.52
N GLU A 79 7.32 0.73 7.84
CA GLU A 79 8.45 0.28 8.63
C GLU A 79 8.44 -1.24 8.65
N VAL A 80 9.58 -1.85 8.35
CA VAL A 80 9.73 -3.29 8.28
C VAL A 80 10.89 -3.76 9.15
N SER A 81 10.84 -5.02 9.55
CA SER A 81 11.87 -5.58 10.43
C SER A 81 13.09 -6.11 9.68
N ASP A 82 12.87 -6.60 8.44
CA ASP A 82 13.93 -7.23 7.66
C ASP A 82 13.76 -6.90 6.18
N ILE A 83 14.61 -6.01 5.68
CA ILE A 83 14.53 -5.55 4.30
C ILE A 83 14.83 -6.66 3.28
N GLN A 84 15.64 -7.66 3.63
CA GLN A 84 15.94 -8.76 2.72
C GLN A 84 14.71 -9.64 2.49
N THR A 85 13.90 -9.85 3.52
CA THR A 85 12.63 -10.57 3.39
C THR A 85 11.67 -9.81 2.48
N ILE A 86 11.66 -8.48 2.60
CA ILE A 86 10.83 -7.62 1.74
C ILE A 86 11.29 -7.72 0.30
N LYS A 87 12.60 -7.65 0.04
CA LYS A 87 13.13 -7.76 -1.31
C LYS A 87 12.70 -9.06 -1.97
N LYS A 88 12.77 -10.17 -1.23
CA LYS A 88 12.34 -11.46 -1.74
C LYS A 88 10.85 -11.48 -2.06
N ALA A 89 10.04 -10.91 -1.18
CA ALA A 89 8.59 -10.84 -1.40
C ALA A 89 8.21 -9.98 -2.60
N LEU A 90 9.10 -9.07 -3.02
CA LEU A 90 8.89 -8.18 -4.16
C LEU A 90 9.39 -8.74 -5.49
N GLU A 91 9.84 -10.00 -5.53
CA GLU A 91 10.26 -10.62 -6.80
C GLU A 91 9.16 -10.49 -7.85
N GLN A 92 9.57 -10.15 -9.09
CA GLN A 92 8.68 -9.97 -10.24
C GLN A 92 7.70 -8.80 -10.08
N THR A 93 8.01 -7.85 -9.20
CA THR A 93 7.27 -6.60 -9.10
C THR A 93 8.09 -5.46 -9.69
N GLN A 94 7.48 -4.28 -9.79
CA GLN A 94 8.17 -3.09 -10.27
C GLN A 94 8.92 -2.41 -9.13
N ILE A 95 10.22 -2.68 -9.04
CA ILE A 95 11.08 -2.01 -8.07
C ILE A 95 11.57 -0.70 -8.69
N VAL A 96 11.25 0.41 -8.03
CA VAL A 96 11.64 1.75 -8.46
C VAL A 96 13.07 2.05 -8.00
N GLN A 97 13.40 1.67 -6.78
CA GLN A 97 14.72 1.86 -6.21
C GLN A 97 15.04 0.67 -5.31
N ASP A 98 16.10 -0.06 -5.67
CA ASP A 98 16.53 -1.25 -4.92
C ASP A 98 17.12 -0.84 -3.56
N ILE A 99 17.50 -1.83 -2.76
CA ILE A 99 18.02 -1.57 -1.42
C ILE A 99 19.11 -0.49 -1.46
N HIS A 100 18.89 0.54 -0.69
CA HIS A 100 19.86 1.63 -0.54
C HIS A 100 19.82 2.14 0.89
N GLU A 101 20.92 2.72 1.32
CA GLU A 101 20.98 3.34 2.64
C GLU A 101 20.57 4.80 2.55
N THR A 102 19.69 5.22 3.45
CA THR A 102 19.25 6.61 3.50
C THR A 102 20.22 7.44 4.37
N PHE A 103 20.07 8.77 4.30
CA PHE A 103 20.92 9.65 5.11
C PHE A 103 20.71 9.49 6.61
N TYR A 104 19.56 8.94 7.01
CA TYR A 104 19.26 8.66 8.43
C TYR A 104 19.57 7.22 8.84
N GLY A 105 20.27 6.47 7.98
CA GLY A 105 20.77 5.14 8.32
C GLY A 105 19.81 4.00 8.11
N ALA A 106 18.67 4.23 7.46
CA ALA A 106 17.72 3.16 7.16
C ALA A 106 18.12 2.43 5.88
N GLN A 107 17.68 1.17 5.77
CA GLN A 107 17.76 0.40 4.52
C GLN A 107 16.38 0.42 3.88
N GLU A 108 16.26 0.90 2.65
CA GLU A 108 14.96 1.08 2.00
C GLU A 108 14.90 0.48 0.61
N ILE A 109 13.71 -0.01 0.25
CA ILE A 109 13.32 -0.38 -1.11
C ILE A 109 12.06 0.41 -1.44
N VAL A 110 12.01 0.98 -2.64
CA VAL A 110 10.81 1.63 -3.14
C VAL A 110 10.23 0.79 -4.27
N ALA A 111 8.99 0.39 -4.14
CA ALA A 111 8.29 -0.38 -5.15
C ALA A 111 7.03 0.35 -5.61
N LYS A 112 6.64 0.13 -6.85
CA LYS A 112 5.37 0.61 -7.38
C LYS A 112 4.38 -0.54 -7.30
N GLU A 113 3.32 -0.38 -6.50
CA GLU A 113 2.32 -1.44 -6.39
C GLU A 113 1.40 -1.43 -7.62
N PRO A 114 0.58 -2.49 -7.82
CA PRO A 114 -0.16 -2.64 -9.08
C PRO A 114 -1.14 -1.51 -9.40
N GLY A 115 -1.61 -0.79 -8.40
CA GLY A 115 -2.52 0.36 -8.60
C GLY A 115 -1.81 1.63 -9.01
N GLY A 116 -0.48 1.63 -9.09
CA GLY A 116 0.30 2.81 -9.47
C GLY A 116 0.79 3.64 -8.31
N HIS A 117 0.54 3.23 -7.08
CA HIS A 117 1.04 3.94 -5.90
C HIS A 117 2.42 3.44 -5.51
N TYR A 118 3.16 4.26 -4.77
CA TYR A 118 4.52 3.94 -4.36
C TYR A 118 4.54 3.51 -2.90
N VAL A 119 5.27 2.44 -2.61
CA VAL A 119 5.46 1.96 -1.25
C VAL A 119 6.93 2.02 -0.93
N ILE A 120 7.26 2.71 0.16
CA ILE A 120 8.62 2.80 0.68
C ILE A 120 8.71 1.82 1.85
N PHE A 121 9.43 0.73 1.66
CA PHE A 121 9.67 -0.24 2.74
C PHE A 121 10.97 0.15 3.40
N SER A 122 10.94 0.43 4.70
CA SER A 122 12.09 0.98 5.42
C SER A 122 12.40 0.16 6.66
N GLN A 123 13.60 -0.39 6.70
CA GLN A 123 14.14 -0.98 7.91
C GLN A 123 14.97 0.08 8.61
N LEU A 124 14.41 0.63 9.67
CA LEU A 124 15.07 1.70 10.42
C LEU A 124 16.29 1.15 11.19
N PRO A 125 17.29 2.00 11.47
CA PRO A 125 18.42 1.56 12.26
C PRO A 125 17.98 1.16 13.67
N ALA A 126 18.74 0.25 14.28
CA ALA A 126 18.45 -0.17 15.65
C ALA A 126 18.48 1.04 16.58
N GLN A 127 17.46 1.12 17.45
CA GLN A 127 17.40 2.20 18.42
C GLN A 127 18.42 1.97 19.53
N PRO A 128 19.14 3.02 19.97
CA PRO A 128 20.04 2.86 21.11
C PRO A 128 19.26 2.43 22.36
N ASN A 129 19.85 1.55 23.16
CA ASN A 129 19.30 1.22 24.45
C ASN A 129 19.64 2.32 25.45
N HIS A 130 18.64 2.76 26.18
CA HIS A 130 18.76 3.78 27.20
C HIS A 130 18.54 3.25 28.58
#